data_dcda494192a2b8ad4f4355462898e060
#
_entry.id   dcda494192a2b8ad4f4355462898e060
#
_cell.length_a   1.000
_cell.length_b   1.000
_cell.length_c   1.000
_cell.angle_alpha   90.00
_cell.angle_beta   90.00
_cell.angle_gamma   90.00
#
_symmetry.space_group_name_H-M   'P 1'
#
loop_
_entity.id
_entity.type
_entity.pdbx_description
1 polymer ?
#
loop_
_entity_poly.entity_id
_entity_poly.type
_entity_poly.pdbx_seq_one_letter_code
_entity_poly.pdbx_strand_id
1 'polypeptide(L)'
;MCYCNIIYAAAQHFANNSLPKLPNKYKMTKKYIVGLKHYDAYFLVGKREKLSWILDADHTDDMEKFKADPRPKILMVSAFHPGEKFGVEGDYSWVDLIIAVTDEFVGNPWTIFLDEAKSALNNPNIILISGGKVTDPTGSDRVYSPLLCWINHVYDNNDYIPQPLPTQKPYQFDALLGQNRHHRLYLFYKLMEDNLLDKNLVSIWRHGKHSYYDSTREELDQQFYDEFKSNPTIGDLVQKHGIINFYRSPGLDELELPDLILPKDDPINYTPATPTSRYCKARPNVLLDMGMDIPVKIFDASWYSIIAETKYISNELFITEKIGKRLLAKRIFVLFGARGCLEYLRSQGFQTFGSIIDESYDLVPNDRRRFDMAWEQVKLLSTLDPVEVYQRADAILEHNYNLLPTLRNEHLKIRDFIAQWLPR
;
A
#
# COMPACT_ATOMS: atom_id res chain seq x y z
N MET A 1 6.71 8.19 -9.08
CA MET A 1 8.09 7.64 -9.07
C MET A 1 8.63 7.29 -7.68
N CYS A 2 8.10 7.77 -6.57
CA CYS A 2 8.62 7.42 -5.22
C CYS A 2 8.27 6.01 -4.72
N TYR A 3 7.30 5.33 -5.30
CA TYR A 3 6.88 4.00 -4.85
C TYR A 3 7.65 2.84 -5.48
N CYS A 4 8.15 2.99 -6.70
CA CYS A 4 8.90 1.93 -7.39
C CYS A 4 10.21 1.52 -6.69
N ASN A 5 10.82 2.41 -5.91
CA ASN A 5 12.07 2.13 -5.21
C ASN A 5 11.89 1.37 -3.86
N ILE A 6 10.73 1.44 -3.26
CA ILE A 6 10.40 0.71 -2.03
C ILE A 6 10.41 -0.80 -2.28
N ILE A 7 10.00 -1.19 -3.45
CA ILE A 7 9.82 -2.57 -3.88
C ILE A 7 11.15 -3.32 -4.07
N TYR A 8 12.19 -2.62 -4.47
CA TYR A 8 13.51 -3.22 -4.72
C TYR A 8 14.22 -3.67 -3.43
N ALA A 9 14.01 -2.98 -2.33
CA ALA A 9 14.61 -3.32 -1.03
C ALA A 9 14.03 -4.61 -0.45
N ALA A 10 12.73 -4.78 -0.57
CA ALA A 10 12.03 -5.97 -0.11
C ALA A 10 12.46 -7.24 -0.86
N ALA A 11 12.79 -7.12 -2.14
CA ALA A 11 13.24 -8.25 -2.93
C ALA A 11 14.58 -8.86 -2.44
N GLN A 12 15.42 -8.11 -1.74
CA GLN A 12 16.73 -8.61 -1.28
C GLN A 12 16.68 -9.38 0.04
N HIS A 13 15.75 -9.07 0.94
CA HIS A 13 15.68 -9.74 2.25
C HIS A 13 15.15 -11.19 2.17
N PHE A 14 14.35 -11.51 1.16
CA PHE A 14 13.88 -12.87 0.90
C PHE A 14 14.96 -13.88 0.47
N ALA A 15 16.18 -13.42 0.17
CA ALA A 15 17.27 -14.32 -0.22
C ALA A 15 17.77 -15.23 0.91
N ASN A 16 17.58 -14.84 2.15
CA ASN A 16 18.22 -15.48 3.30
C ASN A 16 17.31 -16.40 4.11
N ASN A 17 15.99 -16.36 3.91
CA ASN A 17 15.09 -17.27 4.60
C ASN A 17 14.80 -18.48 3.70
N SER A 18 15.48 -19.56 3.99
CA SER A 18 15.44 -20.83 3.27
C SER A 18 14.03 -21.42 3.24
N LEU A 19 13.35 -21.29 2.10
CA LEU A 19 12.39 -22.33 1.70
C LEU A 19 13.16 -23.68 1.67
N PRO A 20 12.52 -24.79 2.04
CA PRO A 20 13.19 -26.08 2.02
C PRO A 20 13.84 -26.29 0.64
N LYS A 21 15.17 -26.49 0.62
CA LYS A 21 15.91 -26.81 -0.59
C LYS A 21 15.36 -28.14 -1.09
N LEU A 22 14.58 -28.13 -2.15
CA LEU A 22 14.26 -29.34 -2.88
C LEU A 22 15.56 -29.97 -3.40
N PRO A 23 15.67 -31.30 -3.36
CA PRO A 23 16.87 -31.96 -3.77
C PRO A 23 17.20 -31.65 -5.24
N ASN A 24 18.44 -31.30 -5.48
CA ASN A 24 19.02 -30.76 -6.72
C ASN A 24 19.15 -31.83 -7.86
N LYS A 25 18.22 -32.79 -7.98
CA LYS A 25 18.40 -33.96 -8.85
C LYS A 25 17.57 -34.02 -10.12
N TYR A 26 16.72 -33.04 -10.40
CA TYR A 26 16.02 -33.00 -11.70
C TYR A 26 16.09 -31.59 -12.27
N LYS A 27 16.96 -31.35 -13.27
CA LYS A 27 16.76 -30.23 -14.21
C LYS A 27 15.52 -30.58 -15.03
N MET A 28 14.34 -30.31 -14.48
CA MET A 28 13.13 -30.33 -15.31
C MET A 28 13.27 -29.20 -16.32
N THR A 29 13.08 -29.47 -17.57
CA THR A 29 12.96 -28.45 -18.61
C THR A 29 11.76 -27.61 -18.26
N LYS A 30 11.98 -26.31 -18.00
CA LYS A 30 10.89 -25.39 -17.69
C LYS A 30 9.90 -25.35 -18.84
N LYS A 31 8.61 -25.41 -18.51
CA LYS A 31 7.52 -25.52 -19.49
C LYS A 31 7.33 -24.25 -20.30
N TYR A 32 7.60 -23.09 -19.69
CA TYR A 32 7.32 -21.78 -20.28
C TYR A 32 8.57 -20.91 -20.32
N ILE A 33 8.55 -19.89 -21.20
CA ILE A 33 9.48 -18.76 -21.18
C ILE A 33 8.71 -17.49 -20.83
N VAL A 34 9.23 -16.69 -19.89
CA VAL A 34 8.64 -15.42 -19.47
C VAL A 34 9.51 -14.28 -19.94
N GLY A 35 8.95 -13.42 -20.78
CA GLY A 35 9.53 -12.12 -21.14
C GLY A 35 9.13 -11.06 -20.11
N LEU A 36 10.09 -10.22 -19.71
CA LEU A 36 9.88 -9.14 -18.75
C LEU A 36 10.08 -7.80 -19.44
N LYS A 37 9.05 -7.00 -19.47
CA LYS A 37 9.11 -5.65 -20.01
C LYS A 37 8.69 -4.65 -18.93
N HIS A 38 9.61 -3.77 -18.54
CA HIS A 38 9.53 -2.87 -17.37
C HIS A 38 9.62 -3.60 -16.02
N TYR A 39 10.58 -3.18 -15.19
CA TYR A 39 11.07 -3.91 -14.00
C TYR A 39 10.14 -3.93 -12.79
N ASP A 40 9.05 -3.15 -12.80
CA ASP A 40 8.24 -2.90 -11.61
C ASP A 40 7.23 -4.01 -11.28
N ALA A 41 7.07 -4.99 -12.18
CA ALA A 41 6.17 -6.13 -11.98
C ALA A 41 6.62 -7.15 -10.91
N TYR A 42 7.79 -6.95 -10.32
CA TYR A 42 8.34 -7.91 -9.36
C TYR A 42 7.68 -7.93 -8.00
N PHE A 43 6.98 -6.88 -7.64
CA PHE A 43 6.51 -6.72 -6.27
C PHE A 43 5.42 -7.72 -5.88
N LEU A 44 4.50 -8.07 -6.77
CA LEU A 44 3.42 -9.04 -6.48
C LEU A 44 3.90 -10.48 -6.39
N VAL A 45 4.95 -10.83 -7.10
CA VAL A 45 5.48 -12.21 -7.16
C VAL A 45 6.84 -12.35 -6.47
N GLY A 46 7.40 -11.26 -5.98
CA GLY A 46 8.72 -11.25 -5.35
C GLY A 46 9.85 -11.40 -6.37
N LYS A 47 10.97 -12.00 -5.99
CA LYS A 47 12.15 -12.15 -6.85
C LYS A 47 11.86 -12.94 -8.14
N ARG A 48 12.65 -12.68 -9.20
CA ARG A 48 12.67 -13.45 -10.45
C ARG A 48 12.62 -14.95 -10.22
N GLU A 49 13.32 -15.43 -9.21
CA GLU A 49 13.34 -16.84 -8.81
C GLU A 49 11.96 -17.37 -8.37
N LYS A 50 11.11 -16.52 -7.75
CA LYS A 50 9.75 -16.89 -7.39
C LYS A 50 8.82 -16.97 -8.59
N LEU A 51 9.01 -16.11 -9.60
CA LEU A 51 8.30 -16.24 -10.88
C LEU A 51 8.56 -17.58 -11.55
N SER A 52 9.82 -18.03 -11.57
CA SER A 52 10.19 -19.33 -12.13
C SER A 52 9.55 -20.51 -11.38
N TRP A 53 9.19 -20.31 -10.12
CA TRP A 53 8.48 -21.28 -9.29
C TRP A 53 6.97 -21.26 -9.52
N ILE A 54 6.39 -20.05 -9.57
CA ILE A 54 4.94 -19.84 -9.73
C ILE A 54 4.50 -20.34 -11.10
N LEU A 55 5.29 -20.09 -12.13
CA LEU A 55 4.91 -20.34 -13.52
C LEU A 55 5.60 -21.57 -14.15
N ASP A 56 6.50 -22.25 -13.42
CA ASP A 56 7.38 -23.29 -14.01
C ASP A 56 8.09 -22.80 -15.29
N ALA A 57 8.66 -21.60 -15.23
CA ALA A 57 9.18 -20.87 -16.37
C ALA A 57 10.64 -20.42 -16.17
N ASP A 58 11.40 -20.36 -17.26
CA ASP A 58 12.57 -19.49 -17.35
C ASP A 58 12.12 -18.07 -17.68
N HIS A 59 12.94 -17.06 -17.37
CA HIS A 59 12.63 -15.68 -17.64
C HIS A 59 13.77 -14.94 -18.32
N THR A 60 13.45 -13.95 -19.14
CA THR A 60 14.40 -13.10 -19.84
C THR A 60 13.84 -11.70 -20.02
N ASP A 61 14.73 -10.70 -19.98
CA ASP A 61 14.50 -9.32 -20.35
C ASP A 61 14.98 -9.03 -21.79
N ASP A 62 15.67 -9.99 -22.39
CA ASP A 62 16.07 -9.96 -23.80
C ASP A 62 14.89 -10.40 -24.68
N MET A 63 14.26 -9.44 -25.34
CA MET A 63 13.07 -9.68 -26.18
C MET A 63 13.37 -10.50 -27.44
N GLU A 64 14.57 -10.43 -28.00
CA GLU A 64 14.96 -11.26 -29.16
C GLU A 64 15.11 -12.73 -28.74
N LYS A 65 15.76 -12.95 -27.60
CA LYS A 65 15.85 -14.30 -27.00
C LYS A 65 14.48 -14.83 -26.62
N PHE A 66 13.61 -13.99 -26.04
CA PHE A 66 12.24 -14.35 -25.71
C PHE A 66 11.44 -14.76 -26.95
N LYS A 67 11.55 -13.98 -28.03
CA LYS A 67 10.86 -14.23 -29.29
C LYS A 67 11.34 -15.52 -29.97
N ALA A 68 12.64 -15.78 -29.92
CA ALA A 68 13.26 -16.96 -30.53
C ALA A 68 13.04 -18.26 -29.75
N ASP A 69 12.66 -18.20 -28.48
CA ASP A 69 12.44 -19.41 -27.66
C ASP A 69 11.25 -20.23 -28.20
N PRO A 70 11.37 -21.55 -28.39
CA PRO A 70 10.31 -22.37 -28.94
C PRO A 70 9.17 -22.68 -27.96
N ARG A 71 9.35 -22.43 -26.67
CA ARG A 71 8.33 -22.70 -25.63
C ARG A 71 7.18 -21.71 -25.68
N PRO A 72 6.01 -22.07 -25.11
CA PRO A 72 4.93 -21.11 -24.92
C PRO A 72 5.39 -19.87 -24.15
N LYS A 73 4.94 -18.72 -24.64
CA LYS A 73 5.45 -17.39 -24.27
C LYS A 73 4.49 -16.64 -23.36
N ILE A 74 4.98 -16.26 -22.20
CA ILE A 74 4.26 -15.42 -21.25
C ILE A 74 4.97 -14.08 -21.15
N LEU A 75 4.30 -12.99 -21.45
CA LEU A 75 4.83 -11.65 -21.29
C LEU A 75 4.28 -11.01 -20.01
N MET A 76 5.15 -10.59 -19.11
CA MET A 76 4.77 -9.77 -17.98
C MET A 76 5.06 -8.31 -18.27
N VAL A 77 4.06 -7.48 -18.07
CA VAL A 77 4.16 -6.01 -18.25
C VAL A 77 3.69 -5.32 -16.99
N SER A 78 4.41 -4.26 -16.60
CA SER A 78 3.91 -3.34 -15.57
C SER A 78 2.86 -2.44 -16.19
N ALA A 79 1.69 -2.39 -15.59
CA ALA A 79 0.62 -1.48 -15.96
C ALA A 79 0.75 -0.20 -15.13
N PHE A 80 0.76 0.95 -15.80
CA PHE A 80 0.97 2.25 -15.16
C PHE A 80 -0.27 2.76 -14.41
N HIS A 81 -0.07 3.85 -13.69
CA HIS A 81 -1.07 4.50 -12.85
C HIS A 81 -2.32 4.95 -13.62
N PRO A 82 -3.46 5.09 -12.93
CA PRO A 82 -4.70 5.62 -13.51
C PRO A 82 -4.46 6.99 -14.15
N GLY A 83 -4.93 7.14 -15.40
CA GLY A 83 -4.79 8.38 -16.17
C GLY A 83 -3.56 8.47 -17.07
N GLU A 84 -2.61 7.56 -16.94
CA GLU A 84 -1.54 7.40 -17.94
C GLU A 84 -1.98 6.37 -19.00
N LYS A 85 -1.61 6.64 -20.25
CA LYS A 85 -1.81 5.65 -21.32
C LYS A 85 -1.05 4.38 -20.96
N PHE A 86 -1.58 3.24 -21.34
CA PHE A 86 -0.91 1.95 -21.19
C PHE A 86 0.50 2.08 -21.80
N GLY A 87 1.53 2.14 -20.94
CA GLY A 87 2.89 2.55 -21.32
C GLY A 87 3.67 1.53 -22.16
N VAL A 88 3.00 0.45 -22.60
CA VAL A 88 3.57 -0.57 -23.45
C VAL A 88 2.69 -0.70 -24.68
N GLU A 89 3.20 -0.23 -25.81
CA GLU A 89 2.54 -0.38 -27.11
C GLU A 89 3.34 -1.35 -27.98
N GLY A 90 2.67 -2.08 -28.83
CA GLY A 90 3.33 -2.95 -29.80
C GLY A 90 2.49 -4.18 -30.19
N ASP A 91 2.90 -4.85 -31.26
CA ASP A 91 2.31 -6.10 -31.68
C ASP A 91 2.89 -7.28 -30.92
N TYR A 92 2.11 -7.80 -29.98
CA TYR A 92 2.40 -8.98 -29.18
C TYR A 92 1.42 -10.13 -29.47
N SER A 93 0.78 -10.14 -30.64
CA SER A 93 -0.15 -11.20 -31.08
C SER A 93 0.50 -12.60 -31.08
N TRP A 94 1.83 -12.64 -31.11
CA TRP A 94 2.64 -13.87 -31.07
C TRP A 94 2.92 -14.37 -29.64
N VAL A 95 2.46 -13.68 -28.60
CA VAL A 95 2.60 -14.09 -27.19
C VAL A 95 1.35 -14.86 -26.79
N ASP A 96 1.52 -15.98 -26.11
CA ASP A 96 0.40 -16.85 -25.73
C ASP A 96 -0.43 -16.27 -24.56
N LEU A 97 0.22 -15.60 -23.60
CA LEU A 97 -0.45 -14.96 -22.47
C LEU A 97 0.31 -13.69 -22.06
N ILE A 98 -0.44 -12.61 -21.85
CA ILE A 98 0.09 -11.39 -21.24
C ILE A 98 -0.45 -11.25 -19.82
N ILE A 99 0.45 -11.04 -18.86
CA ILE A 99 0.13 -10.75 -17.46
C ILE A 99 0.44 -9.28 -17.22
N ALA A 100 -0.60 -8.46 -17.18
CA ALA A 100 -0.50 -7.07 -16.77
C ALA A 100 -0.53 -6.99 -15.24
N VAL A 101 0.41 -6.26 -14.65
CA VAL A 101 0.54 -6.12 -13.19
C VAL A 101 0.51 -4.64 -12.83
N THR A 102 -0.30 -4.27 -11.85
CA THR A 102 -0.31 -2.93 -11.27
C THR A 102 -0.29 -3.01 -9.76
N ASP A 103 0.53 -2.20 -9.13
CA ASP A 103 0.67 -2.12 -7.67
C ASP A 103 -0.41 -1.26 -7.03
N GLU A 104 -0.97 -0.33 -7.78
CA GLU A 104 -2.10 0.49 -7.34
C GLU A 104 -3.37 0.12 -8.12
N PHE A 105 -4.48 0.62 -7.59
CA PHE A 105 -5.77 0.52 -8.24
C PHE A 105 -5.81 1.32 -9.54
N VAL A 106 -6.30 0.71 -10.61
CA VAL A 106 -6.62 1.39 -11.86
C VAL A 106 -8.06 1.91 -11.75
N GLY A 107 -8.24 3.21 -11.62
CA GLY A 107 -9.51 3.86 -11.26
C GLY A 107 -10.67 3.76 -12.25
N ASN A 108 -10.49 3.10 -13.39
CA ASN A 108 -11.54 2.84 -14.39
C ASN A 108 -12.11 1.43 -14.22
N PRO A 109 -13.32 1.16 -14.73
CA PRO A 109 -13.79 -0.21 -14.80
C PRO A 109 -12.72 -1.11 -15.43
N TRP A 110 -12.42 -2.21 -14.80
CA TRP A 110 -11.38 -3.16 -15.23
C TRP A 110 -11.53 -3.60 -16.68
N THR A 111 -12.78 -3.63 -17.17
CA THR A 111 -13.12 -3.96 -18.55
C THR A 111 -12.53 -2.96 -19.53
N ILE A 112 -12.62 -1.65 -19.24
CA ILE A 112 -12.05 -0.59 -20.08
C ILE A 112 -10.53 -0.74 -20.13
N PHE A 113 -9.89 -0.93 -18.96
CA PHE A 113 -8.44 -1.12 -18.89
C PHE A 113 -7.99 -2.36 -19.69
N LEU A 114 -8.68 -3.50 -19.54
CA LEU A 114 -8.34 -4.72 -20.27
C LEU A 114 -8.54 -4.56 -21.78
N ASP A 115 -9.57 -3.83 -22.21
CA ASP A 115 -9.82 -3.59 -23.62
C ASP A 115 -8.82 -2.60 -24.24
N GLU A 116 -8.41 -1.58 -23.50
CA GLU A 116 -7.30 -0.69 -23.88
C GLU A 116 -5.99 -1.47 -23.99
N ALA A 117 -5.69 -2.33 -23.02
CA ALA A 117 -4.49 -3.15 -23.03
C ALA A 117 -4.48 -4.15 -24.19
N LYS A 118 -5.61 -4.81 -24.49
CA LYS A 118 -5.75 -5.70 -25.65
C LYS A 118 -5.48 -4.96 -26.95
N SER A 119 -6.01 -3.74 -27.08
CA SER A 119 -5.80 -2.89 -28.26
C SER A 119 -4.35 -2.45 -28.38
N ALA A 120 -3.76 -1.94 -27.30
CA ALA A 120 -2.39 -1.42 -27.29
C ALA A 120 -1.34 -2.51 -27.56
N LEU A 121 -1.59 -3.74 -27.14
CA LEU A 121 -0.67 -4.88 -27.27
C LEU A 121 -1.04 -5.82 -28.42
N ASN A 122 -2.14 -5.55 -29.13
CA ASN A 122 -2.67 -6.42 -30.18
C ASN A 122 -2.77 -7.90 -29.72
N ASN A 123 -3.23 -8.14 -28.49
CA ASN A 123 -3.34 -9.49 -27.94
C ASN A 123 -4.62 -9.63 -27.10
N PRO A 124 -5.51 -10.58 -27.42
CA PRO A 124 -6.74 -10.82 -26.67
C PRO A 124 -6.51 -11.57 -25.33
N ASN A 125 -5.36 -12.24 -25.18
CA ASN A 125 -5.06 -13.09 -24.04
C ASN A 125 -4.32 -12.31 -22.95
N ILE A 126 -5.01 -11.39 -22.30
CA ILE A 126 -4.49 -10.59 -21.20
C ILE A 126 -5.24 -10.91 -19.93
N ILE A 127 -4.50 -11.06 -18.84
CA ILE A 127 -5.01 -11.08 -17.47
C ILE A 127 -4.39 -9.91 -16.67
N LEU A 128 -5.10 -9.44 -15.67
CA LEU A 128 -4.67 -8.34 -14.79
C LEU A 128 -4.51 -8.82 -13.36
N ILE A 129 -3.36 -8.51 -12.76
CA ILE A 129 -3.13 -8.66 -11.32
C ILE A 129 -2.99 -7.25 -10.74
N SER A 130 -3.89 -6.87 -9.85
CA SER A 130 -3.96 -5.52 -9.30
C SER A 130 -3.90 -5.51 -7.78
N GLY A 131 -3.11 -4.61 -7.20
CA GLY A 131 -3.02 -4.41 -5.75
C GLY A 131 -4.29 -3.86 -5.11
N GLY A 132 -5.18 -3.24 -5.89
CA GLY A 132 -6.48 -2.74 -5.45
C GLY A 132 -7.65 -3.40 -6.16
N LYS A 133 -8.86 -3.26 -5.61
CA LYS A 133 -10.08 -3.84 -6.16
C LYS A 133 -11.22 -2.82 -6.15
N VAL A 134 -12.00 -2.78 -7.22
CA VAL A 134 -13.31 -2.12 -7.23
C VAL A 134 -14.30 -2.98 -6.46
N THR A 135 -14.99 -2.40 -5.49
CA THR A 135 -15.98 -3.12 -4.65
C THR A 135 -17.30 -3.40 -5.37
N ASP A 136 -17.54 -2.71 -6.51
CA ASP A 136 -18.68 -2.98 -7.39
C ASP A 136 -18.15 -3.55 -8.71
N PRO A 137 -17.85 -4.86 -8.75
CA PRO A 137 -17.15 -5.46 -9.87
C PRO A 137 -18.10 -5.66 -11.03
N THR A 138 -17.77 -5.11 -12.16
CA THR A 138 -18.31 -5.51 -13.45
C THR A 138 -17.78 -6.88 -13.93
N GLY A 139 -17.28 -7.69 -12.98
CA GLY A 139 -17.06 -9.12 -13.06
C GLY A 139 -16.22 -9.64 -14.22
N SER A 140 -14.96 -9.17 -14.38
CA SER A 140 -14.05 -9.88 -15.28
C SER A 140 -13.36 -11.02 -14.53
N ASP A 141 -13.52 -12.25 -14.99
CA ASP A 141 -12.78 -13.43 -14.52
C ASP A 141 -11.26 -13.34 -14.83
N ARG A 142 -10.86 -12.36 -15.65
CA ARG A 142 -9.47 -12.08 -16.03
C ARG A 142 -8.74 -11.13 -15.07
N VAL A 143 -9.35 -10.76 -13.96
CA VAL A 143 -8.77 -9.85 -12.98
C VAL A 143 -8.64 -10.54 -11.62
N TYR A 144 -7.46 -10.46 -11.04
CA TYR A 144 -7.19 -10.93 -9.68
C TYR A 144 -6.62 -9.79 -8.83
N SER A 145 -7.16 -9.64 -7.62
CA SER A 145 -6.71 -8.61 -6.69
C SER A 145 -6.23 -9.23 -5.38
N PRO A 146 -4.91 -9.45 -5.21
CA PRO A 146 -4.33 -9.97 -3.98
C PRO A 146 -4.25 -8.87 -2.91
N LEU A 147 -5.41 -8.46 -2.35
CA LEU A 147 -5.51 -7.32 -1.44
C LEU A 147 -4.70 -7.45 -0.15
N LEU A 148 -4.34 -8.67 0.25
CA LEU A 148 -3.51 -8.91 1.43
C LEU A 148 -2.01 -8.97 1.13
N CYS A 149 -1.59 -8.78 -0.12
CA CYS A 149 -0.18 -8.89 -0.50
C CYS A 149 0.70 -7.90 0.27
N TRP A 150 0.22 -6.68 0.53
CA TRP A 150 0.95 -5.67 1.30
C TRP A 150 1.08 -6.03 2.79
N ILE A 151 0.04 -6.63 3.39
CA ILE A 151 0.11 -7.13 4.78
C ILE A 151 1.13 -8.26 4.87
N ASN A 152 1.05 -9.23 3.94
CA ASN A 152 2.01 -10.33 3.88
C ASN A 152 3.44 -9.80 3.67
N HIS A 153 3.60 -8.79 2.84
CA HIS A 153 4.90 -8.19 2.56
C HIS A 153 5.52 -7.54 3.80
N VAL A 154 4.73 -6.80 4.59
CA VAL A 154 5.17 -6.27 5.89
C VAL A 154 5.59 -7.40 6.82
N TYR A 155 4.78 -8.42 6.95
CA TYR A 155 5.06 -9.57 7.82
C TYR A 155 6.35 -10.29 7.44
N ASP A 156 6.56 -10.55 6.16
CA ASP A 156 7.73 -11.27 5.66
C ASP A 156 9.03 -10.46 5.74
N ASN A 157 8.96 -9.14 5.81
CA ASN A 157 10.13 -8.25 5.81
C ASN A 157 10.48 -7.65 7.18
N ASN A 158 9.73 -7.99 8.22
CA ASN A 158 10.01 -7.50 9.56
C ASN A 158 10.22 -8.67 10.53
N ASP A 159 11.32 -8.58 11.28
CA ASP A 159 11.61 -9.45 12.42
C ASP A 159 11.08 -8.83 13.74
N TYR A 160 10.11 -7.92 13.63
CA TYR A 160 9.55 -7.22 14.78
C TYR A 160 8.74 -8.18 15.66
N ILE A 161 9.08 -8.18 16.94
CA ILE A 161 8.34 -8.91 17.98
C ILE A 161 7.66 -7.88 18.88
N PRO A 162 6.32 -7.89 18.95
CA PRO A 162 5.59 -6.97 19.81
C PRO A 162 6.04 -7.10 21.27
N GLN A 163 6.34 -5.97 21.89
CA GLN A 163 6.71 -5.93 23.30
C GLN A 163 5.44 -5.99 24.17
N PRO A 164 5.55 -6.43 25.42
CA PRO A 164 4.45 -6.34 26.38
C PRO A 164 3.94 -4.90 26.46
N LEU A 165 2.63 -4.76 26.63
CA LEU A 165 2.01 -3.45 26.68
C LEU A 165 2.53 -2.64 27.89
N PRO A 166 3.11 -1.46 27.70
CA PRO A 166 3.52 -0.60 28.80
C PRO A 166 2.29 -0.05 29.54
N THR A 167 2.48 0.34 30.78
CA THR A 167 1.42 0.94 31.59
C THR A 167 1.18 2.41 31.28
N GLN A 168 2.12 3.08 30.59
CA GLN A 168 2.03 4.49 30.23
C GLN A 168 2.70 4.73 28.88
N LYS A 169 2.08 5.61 28.11
CA LYS A 169 2.65 6.19 26.89
C LYS A 169 2.34 7.67 26.84
N PRO A 170 3.29 8.51 26.40
CA PRO A 170 3.12 9.97 26.42
C PRO A 170 2.05 10.50 25.46
N TYR A 171 1.78 9.76 24.36
CA TYR A 171 0.85 10.21 23.33
C TYR A 171 -0.31 9.22 23.15
N GLN A 172 -1.46 9.77 22.83
CA GLN A 172 -2.65 8.95 22.64
C GLN A 172 -2.71 8.34 21.24
N PHE A 173 -2.37 9.12 20.21
CA PHE A 173 -2.43 8.69 18.82
C PHE A 173 -1.12 8.91 18.08
N ASP A 174 -0.88 8.08 17.08
CA ASP A 174 -0.06 8.42 15.92
C ASP A 174 -0.94 8.63 14.69
N ALA A 175 -0.64 9.67 13.91
CA ALA A 175 -1.29 10.01 12.65
C ALA A 175 -0.23 10.45 11.62
N LEU A 176 0.50 9.47 11.07
CA LEU A 176 1.50 9.71 10.06
C LEU A 176 0.82 9.81 8.69
N LEU A 177 0.30 11.00 8.38
CA LEU A 177 -0.56 11.21 7.23
C LEU A 177 0.19 11.18 5.90
N GLY A 178 1.50 11.45 5.92
CA GLY A 178 2.30 11.48 4.70
C GLY A 178 1.92 12.64 3.78
N GLN A 179 1.93 12.38 2.47
CA GLN A 179 1.57 13.40 1.48
C GLN A 179 0.12 13.83 1.64
N ASN A 180 -0.15 15.14 1.49
CA ASN A 180 -1.51 15.66 1.55
C ASN A 180 -2.35 15.11 0.38
N ARG A 181 -3.43 14.45 0.78
CA ARG A 181 -4.54 13.96 -0.07
C ARG A 181 -5.84 14.37 0.62
N HIS A 182 -6.95 14.34 -0.08
CA HIS A 182 -8.23 14.81 0.45
C HIS A 182 -8.55 14.29 1.87
N HIS A 183 -8.53 12.97 2.06
CA HIS A 183 -8.85 12.35 3.37
C HIS A 183 -7.77 12.61 4.44
N ARG A 184 -6.53 12.84 4.05
CA ARG A 184 -5.44 13.16 4.97
C ARG A 184 -5.51 14.60 5.44
N LEU A 185 -5.88 15.53 4.56
CA LEU A 185 -6.20 16.90 4.94
C LEU A 185 -7.44 16.95 5.83
N TYR A 186 -8.48 16.14 5.52
CA TYR A 186 -9.63 16.00 6.41
C TYR A 186 -9.18 15.66 7.84
N LEU A 187 -8.36 14.63 8.00
CA LEU A 187 -7.85 14.22 9.29
C LEU A 187 -7.02 15.30 9.97
N PHE A 188 -6.17 15.97 9.23
CA PHE A 188 -5.36 17.05 9.76
C PHE A 188 -6.23 18.19 10.31
N TYR A 189 -7.24 18.62 9.55
CA TYR A 189 -8.15 19.68 10.02
C TYR A 189 -8.97 19.23 11.23
N LYS A 190 -9.41 18.00 11.30
CA LYS A 190 -10.12 17.47 12.47
C LYS A 190 -9.23 17.42 13.71
N LEU A 191 -7.99 16.98 13.57
CA LEU A 191 -7.00 17.03 14.65
C LEU A 191 -6.77 18.48 15.14
N MET A 192 -6.72 19.43 14.20
CA MET A 192 -6.56 20.84 14.51
C MET A 192 -7.80 21.42 15.22
N GLU A 193 -9.00 21.19 14.69
CA GLU A 193 -10.27 21.70 15.25
C GLU A 193 -10.50 21.18 16.68
N ASP A 194 -10.13 19.94 16.96
CA ASP A 194 -10.31 19.34 18.29
C ASP A 194 -9.07 19.52 19.22
N ASN A 195 -8.10 20.38 18.83
CA ASN A 195 -6.87 20.66 19.59
C ASN A 195 -6.05 19.40 19.94
N LEU A 196 -5.95 18.47 18.99
CA LEU A 196 -5.25 17.21 19.15
C LEU A 196 -3.88 17.16 18.45
N LEU A 197 -3.52 18.17 17.65
CA LEU A 197 -2.27 18.17 16.88
C LEU A 197 -1.03 18.04 17.75
N ASP A 198 -0.87 18.96 18.73
CA ASP A 198 0.36 19.01 19.56
C ASP A 198 0.37 17.96 20.67
N LYS A 199 -0.77 17.32 20.93
CA LYS A 199 -0.95 16.26 21.94
C LYS A 199 -0.71 14.86 21.39
N ASN A 200 -0.38 14.76 20.12
CA ASN A 200 -0.24 13.48 19.42
C ASN A 200 0.94 13.50 18.44
N LEU A 201 1.30 12.32 17.92
CA LEU A 201 2.38 12.18 16.97
C LEU A 201 1.84 12.34 15.54
N VAL A 202 1.82 13.57 15.04
CA VAL A 202 1.17 13.93 13.77
C VAL A 202 2.20 14.46 12.77
N SER A 203 2.13 13.99 11.53
CA SER A 203 2.87 14.56 10.41
C SER A 203 2.06 14.56 9.13
N ILE A 204 2.17 15.64 8.37
CA ILE A 204 1.65 15.77 7.00
C ILE A 204 2.59 16.66 6.20
N TRP A 205 2.77 16.35 4.92
CA TRP A 205 3.54 17.18 4.00
C TRP A 205 2.92 17.19 2.62
N ARG A 206 3.17 18.25 1.87
CA ARG A 206 2.77 18.37 0.50
C ARG A 206 3.67 17.53 -0.41
N HIS A 207 3.13 17.04 -1.49
CA HIS A 207 3.90 16.37 -2.52
C HIS A 207 4.93 17.34 -3.13
N GLY A 208 6.19 16.94 -3.14
CA GLY A 208 7.24 17.73 -3.79
C GLY A 208 7.10 17.79 -5.31
N LYS A 209 7.81 18.69 -5.91
CA LYS A 209 7.86 19.16 -7.33
C LYS A 209 7.79 18.15 -8.49
N HIS A 210 7.51 16.88 -8.31
CA HIS A 210 7.69 15.88 -9.37
C HIS A 210 6.76 16.00 -10.59
N SER A 211 5.76 16.87 -10.56
CA SER A 211 4.85 17.07 -11.70
C SER A 211 4.79 18.48 -12.28
N TYR A 212 5.49 19.47 -11.69
CA TYR A 212 5.33 20.88 -12.10
C TYR A 212 6.67 21.63 -12.05
N TYR A 213 7.61 21.23 -12.90
CA TYR A 213 8.97 21.76 -12.93
C TYR A 213 9.07 23.28 -13.18
N ASP A 214 8.02 23.89 -13.72
CA ASP A 214 8.02 25.30 -14.15
C ASP A 214 7.07 26.20 -13.34
N SER A 215 6.37 25.70 -12.32
CA SER A 215 5.37 26.49 -11.56
C SER A 215 5.97 27.11 -10.30
N THR A 216 5.58 28.34 -9.99
CA THR A 216 5.93 29.00 -8.73
C THR A 216 5.17 28.33 -7.55
N ARG A 217 5.62 28.62 -6.33
CA ARG A 217 4.94 28.12 -5.12
C ARG A 217 3.50 28.60 -5.04
N GLU A 218 3.28 29.87 -5.34
CA GLU A 218 1.96 30.51 -5.31
C GLU A 218 1.00 29.88 -6.32
N GLU A 219 1.47 29.59 -7.53
CA GLU A 219 0.66 28.92 -8.56
C GLU A 219 0.29 27.48 -8.13
N LEU A 220 1.23 26.75 -7.56
CA LEU A 220 0.96 25.41 -7.02
C LEU A 220 -0.03 25.46 -5.84
N ASP A 221 0.10 26.43 -4.94
CA ASP A 221 -0.79 26.60 -3.82
C ASP A 221 -2.20 26.93 -4.31
N GLN A 222 -2.33 27.78 -5.33
CA GLN A 222 -3.63 28.10 -5.92
C GLN A 222 -4.27 26.92 -6.63
N GLN A 223 -3.50 26.13 -7.39
CA GLN A 223 -4.02 24.92 -8.05
C GLN A 223 -4.52 23.91 -7.04
N PHE A 224 -3.75 23.63 -6.00
CA PHE A 224 -4.17 22.74 -4.93
C PHE A 224 -5.41 23.25 -4.21
N TYR A 225 -5.45 24.54 -3.91
CA TYR A 225 -6.63 25.15 -3.28
C TYR A 225 -7.86 24.97 -4.15
N ASP A 226 -7.76 25.22 -5.45
CA ASP A 226 -8.88 25.12 -6.40
C ASP A 226 -9.34 23.67 -6.59
N GLU A 227 -8.43 22.73 -6.62
CA GLU A 227 -8.73 21.29 -6.64
C GLU A 227 -9.45 20.85 -5.36
N PHE A 228 -8.86 21.15 -4.21
CA PHE A 228 -9.36 20.62 -2.95
C PHE A 228 -10.63 21.33 -2.45
N LYS A 229 -10.82 22.63 -2.70
CA LYS A 229 -12.02 23.37 -2.27
C LYS A 229 -13.30 22.89 -2.95
N SER A 230 -13.19 22.30 -4.15
CA SER A 230 -14.33 21.75 -4.87
C SER A 230 -14.66 20.31 -4.45
N ASN A 231 -13.82 19.69 -3.66
CA ASN A 231 -14.01 18.30 -3.23
C ASN A 231 -15.11 18.20 -2.17
N PRO A 232 -16.14 17.33 -2.37
CA PRO A 232 -17.28 17.22 -1.45
C PRO A 232 -16.91 16.69 -0.05
N THR A 233 -15.74 16.08 0.10
CA THR A 233 -15.28 15.51 1.36
C THR A 233 -14.61 16.57 2.25
N ILE A 234 -13.91 17.55 1.68
CA ILE A 234 -13.06 18.47 2.44
C ILE A 234 -13.20 19.94 2.04
N GLY A 235 -13.99 20.25 1.02
CA GLY A 235 -14.01 21.60 0.44
C GLY A 235 -14.34 22.71 1.46
N ASP A 236 -15.26 22.47 2.38
CA ASP A 236 -15.61 23.37 3.47
C ASP A 236 -14.43 23.60 4.44
N LEU A 237 -13.68 22.56 4.75
CA LEU A 237 -12.50 22.65 5.63
C LEU A 237 -11.36 23.40 4.94
N VAL A 238 -11.15 23.17 3.63
CA VAL A 238 -10.15 23.90 2.85
C VAL A 238 -10.51 25.39 2.75
N GLN A 239 -11.78 25.72 2.55
CA GLN A 239 -12.24 27.11 2.53
C GLN A 239 -12.05 27.80 3.89
N LYS A 240 -12.22 27.06 4.99
CA LYS A 240 -12.07 27.59 6.35
C LYS A 240 -10.61 27.76 6.77
N HIS A 241 -9.75 26.82 6.44
CA HIS A 241 -8.41 26.69 7.00
C HIS A 241 -7.26 26.90 6.00
N GLY A 242 -7.56 26.99 4.70
CA GLY A 242 -6.53 27.02 3.65
C GLY A 242 -5.87 25.67 3.41
N ILE A 243 -4.83 25.65 2.59
CA ILE A 243 -4.01 24.45 2.33
C ILE A 243 -2.84 24.37 3.31
N ILE A 244 -2.66 23.21 3.92
CA ILE A 244 -1.51 22.92 4.78
C ILE A 244 -0.43 22.25 3.93
N ASN A 245 0.71 22.90 3.83
CA ASN A 245 1.84 22.42 3.07
C ASN A 245 2.74 21.47 3.87
N PHE A 246 2.90 21.77 5.15
CA PHE A 246 3.74 20.98 6.04
C PHE A 246 3.30 21.16 7.48
N TYR A 247 3.30 20.06 8.23
CA TYR A 247 3.19 20.07 9.67
C TYR A 247 3.87 18.83 10.26
N ARG A 248 4.53 19.04 11.38
CA ARG A 248 5.12 18.00 12.21
C ARG A 248 4.93 18.37 13.67
N SER A 249 4.31 17.48 14.44
CA SER A 249 4.05 17.76 15.85
C SER A 249 5.35 17.80 16.67
N PRO A 250 5.42 18.63 17.72
CA PRO A 250 6.60 18.70 18.62
C PRO A 250 7.01 17.33 19.16
N GLY A 251 6.05 16.49 19.51
CA GLY A 251 6.32 15.14 20.01
C GLY A 251 7.14 14.25 19.08
N LEU A 252 7.05 14.44 17.76
CA LEU A 252 7.88 13.71 16.80
C LEU A 252 9.35 14.17 16.86
N ASP A 253 9.59 15.43 17.22
CA ASP A 253 10.96 15.95 17.39
C ASP A 253 11.58 15.46 18.70
N GLU A 254 10.77 15.35 19.77
CA GLU A 254 11.19 14.85 21.07
C GLU A 254 11.61 13.37 21.04
N LEU A 255 11.08 12.57 20.12
CA LEU A 255 11.41 11.15 20.01
C LEU A 255 12.83 10.87 19.50
N GLU A 256 13.57 11.91 19.07
CA GLU A 256 14.92 11.74 18.52
C GLU A 256 14.95 10.56 17.51
N LEU A 257 14.26 10.70 16.38
CA LEU A 257 14.07 9.63 15.42
C LEU A 257 15.26 9.54 14.43
N PRO A 258 16.42 8.96 14.82
CA PRO A 258 17.59 8.90 13.94
C PRO A 258 17.36 7.97 12.76
N ASP A 259 16.46 7.02 12.91
CA ASP A 259 16.20 5.94 11.95
C ASP A 259 14.96 6.22 11.09
N LEU A 260 14.31 7.36 11.30
CA LEU A 260 13.04 7.69 10.64
C LEU A 260 13.20 8.90 9.73
N ILE A 261 13.07 8.71 8.44
CA ILE A 261 13.00 9.84 7.51
C ILE A 261 11.57 10.37 7.50
N LEU A 262 11.30 11.30 8.40
CA LEU A 262 10.21 12.26 8.21
C LEU A 262 10.84 13.57 7.74
N PRO A 263 10.28 14.24 6.72
CA PRO A 263 10.76 15.56 6.35
C PRO A 263 10.78 16.47 7.58
N LYS A 264 11.91 17.10 7.86
CA LYS A 264 12.02 18.11 8.95
C LYS A 264 11.55 19.47 8.45
N ASP A 265 11.65 19.69 7.15
CA ASP A 265 11.31 20.93 6.47
C ASP A 265 10.29 20.69 5.37
N ASP A 266 9.68 21.77 4.87
CA ASP A 266 8.73 21.71 3.76
C ASP A 266 9.35 20.98 2.55
N PRO A 267 8.77 19.85 2.11
CA PRO A 267 9.32 19.04 1.03
C PRO A 267 9.32 19.70 -0.35
N ILE A 268 8.72 20.87 -0.53
CA ILE A 268 8.89 21.67 -1.76
C ILE A 268 10.36 22.03 -1.96
N ASN A 269 11.10 22.24 -0.89
CA ASN A 269 12.54 22.51 -0.91
C ASN A 269 13.39 21.24 -0.72
N TYR A 270 12.75 20.11 -0.47
CA TYR A 270 13.42 18.84 -0.30
C TYR A 270 13.76 18.28 -1.67
N THR A 271 15.02 18.45 -2.05
CA THR A 271 15.61 17.66 -3.15
C THR A 271 16.03 16.33 -2.55
N PRO A 272 15.32 15.22 -2.82
CA PRO A 272 15.81 13.93 -2.38
C PRO A 272 17.17 13.74 -3.03
N ALA A 273 18.20 13.57 -2.22
CA ALA A 273 19.49 13.12 -2.73
C ALA A 273 19.20 11.81 -3.47
N THR A 274 19.34 11.84 -4.77
CA THR A 274 19.09 10.81 -5.79
C THR A 274 18.39 9.56 -5.26
N PRO A 275 17.12 9.32 -5.60
CA PRO A 275 16.29 8.23 -5.04
C PRO A 275 16.96 6.85 -5.10
N THR A 276 17.83 6.65 -6.07
CA THR A 276 18.54 5.41 -6.34
C THR A 276 19.56 5.01 -5.27
N SER A 277 20.09 5.94 -4.47
CA SER A 277 21.11 5.62 -3.48
C SER A 277 20.56 5.24 -2.10
N ARG A 278 19.30 5.54 -1.81
CA ARG A 278 18.71 5.34 -0.47
C ARG A 278 18.02 4.00 -0.27
N TYR A 279 17.47 3.42 -1.31
CA TYR A 279 16.60 2.24 -1.21
C TYR A 279 17.18 0.98 -1.84
N CYS A 280 18.29 1.07 -2.58
CA CYS A 280 18.78 -0.02 -3.42
C CYS A 280 19.76 -0.97 -2.80
N LYS A 281 20.22 -0.76 -1.56
CA LYS A 281 21.18 -1.68 -0.94
C LYS A 281 20.76 -2.01 0.46
N ALA A 282 20.47 -3.28 0.70
CA ALA A 282 20.35 -3.83 2.04
C ALA A 282 21.56 -3.39 2.86
N ARG A 283 21.38 -2.75 3.93
CA ARG A 283 22.24 -1.83 4.48
C ARG A 283 22.38 -1.74 5.94
N PRO A 284 23.53 -1.71 6.47
CA PRO A 284 23.73 -1.52 7.90
C PRO A 284 23.38 -0.12 8.43
N ASN A 285 23.14 0.87 7.57
CA ASN A 285 22.94 2.27 8.00
C ASN A 285 21.70 2.90 7.38
N VAL A 286 20.61 2.13 7.23
CA VAL A 286 19.43 2.63 6.61
C VAL A 286 18.49 3.26 7.58
N LEU A 287 18.11 4.43 7.22
CA LEU A 287 16.97 5.12 7.74
C LEU A 287 15.72 4.26 7.50
N LEU A 288 14.82 4.25 8.46
CA LEU A 288 13.59 3.49 8.44
C LEU A 288 12.83 3.71 7.11
N ASP A 289 12.57 2.65 6.41
CA ASP A 289 11.67 2.69 5.26
C ASP A 289 10.23 2.81 5.77
N MET A 290 9.70 4.03 5.74
CA MET A 290 8.35 4.30 6.21
C MET A 290 7.26 3.53 5.44
N GLY A 291 7.57 3.01 4.28
CA GLY A 291 6.67 2.13 3.55
C GLY A 291 6.58 0.76 4.20
N MET A 292 7.68 0.20 4.69
CA MET A 292 7.76 -1.20 5.08
C MET A 292 8.07 -1.43 6.55
N ASP A 293 8.96 -0.65 7.14
CA ASP A 293 9.44 -0.88 8.49
C ASP A 293 8.44 -0.45 9.57
N ILE A 294 8.48 -1.11 10.70
CA ILE A 294 7.69 -0.73 11.88
C ILE A 294 8.32 0.49 12.53
N PRO A 295 7.58 1.60 12.69
CA PRO A 295 8.09 2.79 13.35
C PRO A 295 8.08 2.61 14.88
N VAL A 296 8.98 1.77 15.39
CA VAL A 296 8.99 1.28 16.78
C VAL A 296 8.88 2.41 17.79
N LYS A 297 9.73 3.42 17.72
CA LYS A 297 9.71 4.56 18.67
C LYS A 297 8.36 5.29 18.69
N ILE A 298 7.70 5.45 17.53
CA ILE A 298 6.39 6.08 17.44
C ILE A 298 5.33 5.17 18.08
N PHE A 299 5.39 3.87 17.78
CA PHE A 299 4.44 2.91 18.32
C PHE A 299 4.60 2.69 19.82
N ASP A 300 5.82 2.76 20.32
CA ASP A 300 6.09 2.67 21.75
C ASP A 300 5.63 3.92 22.50
N ALA A 301 5.67 5.10 21.86
CA ALA A 301 5.27 6.36 22.45
C ALA A 301 3.78 6.67 22.34
N SER A 302 3.00 5.98 21.50
CA SER A 302 1.58 6.24 21.29
C SER A 302 0.71 5.00 21.54
N TRP A 303 -0.53 5.20 22.03
CA TRP A 303 -1.48 4.12 22.28
C TRP A 303 -2.13 3.60 20.98
N TYR A 304 -2.75 4.46 20.22
CA TYR A 304 -3.59 4.11 19.07
C TYR A 304 -3.02 4.66 17.77
N SER A 305 -3.48 4.14 16.65
CA SER A 305 -3.12 4.66 15.32
C SER A 305 -4.34 5.20 14.57
N ILE A 306 -4.21 6.39 13.99
CA ILE A 306 -5.14 6.90 12.99
C ILE A 306 -4.54 6.55 11.62
N ILE A 307 -5.21 5.66 10.88
CA ILE A 307 -4.74 5.19 9.58
C ILE A 307 -5.47 5.94 8.46
N ALA A 308 -4.72 6.70 7.67
CA ALA A 308 -5.18 7.21 6.39
C ALA A 308 -4.69 6.29 5.27
N GLU A 309 -5.55 5.44 4.75
CA GLU A 309 -5.17 4.54 3.67
C GLU A 309 -4.80 5.27 2.38
N THR A 310 -4.22 4.57 1.41
CA THR A 310 -3.80 5.19 0.15
C THR A 310 -5.00 5.60 -0.68
N LYS A 311 -6.06 4.79 -0.68
CA LYS A 311 -7.34 5.07 -1.36
C LYS A 311 -8.46 5.17 -0.35
N TYR A 312 -9.42 6.05 -0.62
CA TYR A 312 -10.52 6.33 0.30
C TYR A 312 -11.90 6.38 -0.39
N ILE A 313 -11.93 6.48 -1.72
CA ILE A 313 -13.17 6.53 -2.48
C ILE A 313 -13.94 5.23 -2.27
N SER A 314 -15.24 5.34 -2.05
CA SER A 314 -16.09 4.25 -1.56
C SER A 314 -16.03 2.93 -2.30
N ASN A 315 -15.75 2.94 -3.59
CA ASN A 315 -15.68 1.73 -4.41
C ASN A 315 -14.26 1.27 -4.75
N GLU A 316 -13.23 1.92 -4.18
CA GLU A 316 -11.81 1.64 -4.46
C GLU A 316 -11.13 0.95 -3.28
N LEU A 317 -11.44 -0.34 -3.07
CA LEU A 317 -10.85 -1.10 -1.98
C LEU A 317 -9.35 -1.32 -2.21
N PHE A 318 -8.54 -0.77 -1.31
CA PHE A 318 -7.09 -0.89 -1.33
C PHE A 318 -6.54 -0.98 0.10
N ILE A 319 -5.92 -2.12 0.41
CA ILE A 319 -5.35 -2.41 1.73
C ILE A 319 -3.83 -2.41 1.59
N THR A 320 -3.15 -1.61 2.38
CA THR A 320 -1.72 -1.39 2.23
C THR A 320 -0.91 -1.84 3.46
N GLU A 321 0.38 -1.56 3.40
CA GLU A 321 1.35 -1.76 4.48
C GLU A 321 0.95 -1.05 5.78
N LYS A 322 0.14 0.01 5.70
CA LYS A 322 -0.30 0.77 6.88
C LYS A 322 -1.09 -0.10 7.84
N ILE A 323 -2.04 -0.86 7.33
CA ILE A 323 -2.79 -1.85 8.13
C ILE A 323 -1.85 -2.98 8.56
N GLY A 324 -1.02 -3.50 7.66
CA GLY A 324 -0.08 -4.59 7.94
C GLY A 324 0.82 -4.30 9.14
N LYS A 325 1.38 -3.08 9.21
CA LYS A 325 2.24 -2.65 10.32
C LYS A 325 1.49 -2.64 11.66
N ARG A 326 0.22 -2.23 11.68
CA ARG A 326 -0.58 -2.20 12.90
C ARG A 326 -0.96 -3.60 13.37
N LEU A 327 -1.28 -4.48 12.44
CA LEU A 327 -1.54 -5.89 12.76
C LEU A 327 -0.30 -6.58 13.34
N LEU A 328 0.86 -6.38 12.70
CA LEU A 328 2.13 -6.95 13.16
C LEU A 328 2.55 -6.40 14.53
N ALA A 329 2.30 -5.12 14.78
CA ALA A 329 2.65 -4.46 16.03
C ALA A 329 1.55 -4.55 17.11
N LYS A 330 0.51 -5.36 16.91
CA LYS A 330 -0.63 -5.52 17.84
C LYS A 330 -1.22 -4.17 18.28
N ARG A 331 -1.55 -3.32 17.31
CA ARG A 331 -2.06 -1.98 17.57
C ARG A 331 -3.54 -1.84 17.26
N ILE A 332 -4.24 -1.14 18.13
CA ILE A 332 -5.61 -0.69 17.90
C ILE A 332 -5.54 0.53 16.97
N PHE A 333 -6.45 0.59 16.00
CA PHE A 333 -6.49 1.68 15.03
C PHE A 333 -7.92 2.06 14.63
N VAL A 334 -8.07 3.31 14.20
CA VAL A 334 -9.25 3.78 13.46
C VAL A 334 -8.85 3.99 12.00
N LEU A 335 -9.62 3.43 11.07
CA LEU A 335 -9.28 3.38 9.66
C LEU A 335 -10.08 4.40 8.85
N PHE A 336 -9.37 5.25 8.12
CA PHE A 336 -9.90 6.19 7.12
C PHE A 336 -9.49 5.70 5.73
N GLY A 337 -10.31 4.86 5.16
CA GLY A 337 -10.08 4.20 3.88
C GLY A 337 -11.35 4.11 3.03
N ALA A 338 -11.32 3.31 1.99
CA ALA A 338 -12.47 3.00 1.18
C ALA A 338 -13.53 2.24 1.97
N ARG A 339 -14.78 2.31 1.51
CA ARG A 339 -15.89 1.54 2.09
C ARG A 339 -15.60 0.04 2.04
N GLY A 340 -15.86 -0.67 3.14
CA GLY A 340 -15.74 -2.13 3.22
C GLY A 340 -14.32 -2.64 3.48
N CYS A 341 -13.36 -1.79 3.84
CA CYS A 341 -12.02 -2.23 4.20
C CYS A 341 -12.01 -3.15 5.43
N LEU A 342 -12.73 -2.79 6.50
CA LEU A 342 -12.83 -3.62 7.70
C LEU A 342 -13.68 -4.88 7.46
N GLU A 343 -14.76 -4.76 6.67
CA GLU A 343 -15.56 -5.91 6.25
C GLU A 343 -14.69 -6.91 5.47
N TYR A 344 -13.86 -6.43 4.56
CA TYR A 344 -12.94 -7.30 3.82
C TYR A 344 -11.94 -7.97 4.75
N LEU A 345 -11.31 -7.25 5.68
CA LEU A 345 -10.40 -7.86 6.66
C LEU A 345 -11.11 -8.98 7.45
N ARG A 346 -12.34 -8.75 7.92
CA ARG A 346 -13.16 -9.76 8.59
C ARG A 346 -13.42 -10.99 7.70
N SER A 347 -13.72 -10.77 6.43
CA SER A 347 -13.92 -11.86 5.46
C SER A 347 -12.66 -12.72 5.24
N GLN A 348 -11.48 -12.16 5.53
CA GLN A 348 -10.19 -12.85 5.45
C GLN A 348 -9.76 -13.48 6.81
N GLY A 349 -10.64 -13.46 7.81
CA GLY A 349 -10.40 -14.06 9.10
C GLY A 349 -9.80 -13.13 10.16
N PHE A 350 -9.46 -11.88 9.83
CA PHE A 350 -9.05 -10.90 10.83
C PHE A 350 -10.22 -10.48 11.70
N GLN A 351 -9.95 -10.20 12.95
CA GLN A 351 -10.90 -9.56 13.85
C GLN A 351 -10.64 -8.05 13.87
N THR A 352 -11.71 -7.26 13.98
CA THR A 352 -11.67 -5.81 14.07
C THR A 352 -12.19 -5.33 15.43
N PHE A 353 -12.20 -4.05 15.68
CA PHE A 353 -12.42 -3.50 17.01
C PHE A 353 -13.89 -3.15 17.32
N GLY A 354 -14.84 -3.78 16.64
CA GLY A 354 -16.28 -3.51 16.78
C GLY A 354 -16.85 -3.74 18.17
N SER A 355 -16.16 -4.47 19.06
CA SER A 355 -16.50 -4.59 20.48
C SER A 355 -16.04 -3.42 21.36
N ILE A 356 -15.27 -2.50 20.80
CA ILE A 356 -14.65 -1.36 21.50
C ILE A 356 -15.15 -0.04 20.93
N ILE A 357 -15.21 0.09 19.60
CA ILE A 357 -15.65 1.26 18.85
C ILE A 357 -16.77 0.89 17.87
N ASP A 358 -17.60 1.85 17.48
CA ASP A 358 -18.61 1.60 16.46
C ASP A 358 -17.98 1.61 15.05
N GLU A 359 -17.81 0.43 14.46
CA GLU A 359 -17.26 0.26 13.11
C GLU A 359 -18.32 0.31 11.99
N SER A 360 -19.56 0.68 12.29
CA SER A 360 -20.61 0.83 11.27
C SER A 360 -20.27 1.85 10.19
N TYR A 361 -19.34 2.76 10.47
CA TYR A 361 -18.82 3.70 9.50
C TYR A 361 -18.22 3.04 8.27
N ASP A 362 -17.61 1.86 8.41
CA ASP A 362 -16.92 1.16 7.31
C ASP A 362 -17.83 0.93 6.09
N LEU A 363 -19.14 0.74 6.31
CA LEU A 363 -20.11 0.45 5.26
C LEU A 363 -20.85 1.68 4.71
N VAL A 364 -20.57 2.88 5.22
CA VAL A 364 -21.23 4.12 4.81
C VAL A 364 -20.73 4.52 3.40
N PRO A 365 -21.62 4.62 2.39
CA PRO A 365 -21.23 4.92 1.02
C PRO A 365 -20.68 6.34 0.80
N ASN A 366 -21.20 7.31 1.55
CA ASN A 366 -20.76 8.71 1.46
C ASN A 366 -19.44 8.89 2.20
N ASP A 367 -18.37 9.26 1.51
CA ASP A 367 -17.03 9.36 2.05
C ASP A 367 -16.92 10.33 3.21
N ARG A 368 -17.55 11.53 3.09
CA ARG A 368 -17.53 12.52 4.16
C ARG A 368 -18.22 11.99 5.42
N ARG A 369 -19.43 11.44 5.29
CA ARG A 369 -20.16 10.86 6.42
C ARG A 369 -19.41 9.69 7.05
N ARG A 370 -18.80 8.83 6.24
CA ARG A 370 -17.96 7.73 6.73
C ARG A 370 -16.84 8.26 7.60
N PHE A 371 -16.17 9.32 7.16
CA PHE A 371 -15.07 9.92 7.90
C PHE A 371 -15.55 10.67 9.16
N ASP A 372 -16.67 11.39 9.10
CA ASP A 372 -17.24 12.04 10.29
C ASP A 372 -17.57 10.98 11.36
N MET A 373 -18.17 9.85 11.00
CA MET A 373 -18.45 8.76 11.93
C MET A 373 -17.19 8.07 12.47
N ALA A 374 -16.18 7.85 11.63
CA ALA A 374 -14.89 7.31 12.05
C ALA A 374 -14.17 8.30 13.00
N TRP A 375 -14.29 9.62 12.76
CA TRP A 375 -13.74 10.64 13.62
C TRP A 375 -14.37 10.63 15.03
N GLU A 376 -15.66 10.38 15.13
CA GLU A 376 -16.31 10.20 16.45
C GLU A 376 -15.69 9.02 17.23
N GLN A 377 -15.18 7.98 16.55
CA GLN A 377 -14.48 6.87 17.22
C GLN A 377 -13.09 7.28 17.70
N VAL A 378 -12.40 8.15 16.98
CA VAL A 378 -11.14 8.77 17.47
C VAL A 378 -11.42 9.56 18.76
N LYS A 379 -12.47 10.40 18.77
CA LYS A 379 -12.87 11.14 19.96
C LYS A 379 -13.26 10.22 21.12
N LEU A 380 -14.01 9.15 20.84
CA LEU A 380 -14.36 8.16 21.86
C LEU A 380 -13.10 7.56 22.50
N LEU A 381 -12.17 7.05 21.68
CA LEU A 381 -10.91 6.48 22.18
C LEU A 381 -10.09 7.51 22.98
N SER A 382 -10.21 8.80 22.67
CA SER A 382 -9.50 9.85 23.41
C SER A 382 -10.01 10.05 24.85
N THR A 383 -11.18 9.53 25.17
CA THR A 383 -11.80 9.65 26.50
C THR A 383 -11.68 8.38 27.34
N LEU A 384 -11.30 7.26 26.73
CA LEU A 384 -11.21 5.95 27.41
C LEU A 384 -9.81 5.74 28.03
N ASP A 385 -9.74 4.96 29.11
CA ASP A 385 -8.47 4.48 29.64
C ASP A 385 -7.84 3.50 28.62
N PRO A 386 -6.66 3.83 28.06
CA PRO A 386 -6.07 3.00 27.03
C PRO A 386 -5.63 1.63 27.55
N VAL A 387 -5.29 1.48 28.82
CA VAL A 387 -4.91 0.18 29.39
C VAL A 387 -6.14 -0.75 29.40
N GLU A 388 -7.29 -0.26 29.86
CA GLU A 388 -8.53 -1.03 29.84
C GLU A 388 -8.96 -1.38 28.41
N VAL A 389 -8.81 -0.44 27.46
CA VAL A 389 -9.13 -0.69 26.06
C VAL A 389 -8.25 -1.80 25.48
N TYR A 390 -6.94 -1.79 25.76
CA TYR A 390 -6.05 -2.86 25.31
C TYR A 390 -6.31 -4.20 25.96
N GLN A 391 -6.68 -4.22 27.24
CA GLN A 391 -7.11 -5.46 27.93
C GLN A 391 -8.33 -6.07 27.24
N ARG A 392 -9.30 -5.25 26.84
CA ARG A 392 -10.49 -5.72 26.08
C ARG A 392 -10.15 -6.17 24.68
N ALA A 393 -9.13 -5.60 24.05
CA ALA A 393 -8.70 -5.93 22.70
C ALA A 393 -7.72 -7.10 22.63
N ASP A 394 -7.18 -7.57 23.75
CA ASP A 394 -6.06 -8.52 23.81
C ASP A 394 -6.28 -9.76 22.93
N ALA A 395 -7.43 -10.41 23.08
CA ALA A 395 -7.77 -11.58 22.27
C ALA A 395 -7.84 -11.28 20.75
N ILE A 396 -8.31 -10.10 20.37
CA ILE A 396 -8.36 -9.64 18.97
C ILE A 396 -6.94 -9.45 18.43
N LEU A 397 -6.09 -8.80 19.20
CA LEU A 397 -4.71 -8.49 18.82
C LEU A 397 -3.89 -9.77 18.68
N GLU A 398 -4.01 -10.70 19.62
CA GLU A 398 -3.36 -12.00 19.54
C GLU A 398 -3.86 -12.84 18.37
N HIS A 399 -5.18 -12.89 18.15
CA HIS A 399 -5.75 -13.59 17.00
C HIS A 399 -5.18 -13.07 15.68
N ASN A 400 -5.18 -11.76 15.50
CA ASN A 400 -4.69 -11.13 14.27
C ASN A 400 -3.20 -11.37 14.04
N TYR A 401 -2.39 -11.26 15.09
CA TYR A 401 -0.97 -11.54 15.01
C TYR A 401 -0.69 -12.99 14.61
N ASN A 402 -1.41 -13.94 15.21
CA ASN A 402 -1.29 -15.37 14.92
C ASN A 402 -1.82 -15.75 13.53
N LEU A 403 -2.67 -14.92 12.93
CA LEU A 403 -3.17 -15.14 11.56
C LEU A 403 -2.11 -14.75 10.49
N LEU A 404 -1.23 -13.78 10.77
CA LEU A 404 -0.28 -13.25 9.77
C LEU A 404 0.58 -14.33 9.09
N PRO A 405 1.13 -15.35 9.79
CA PRO A 405 1.88 -16.42 9.14
C PRO A 405 1.13 -17.17 8.03
N THR A 406 -0.21 -17.22 8.12
CA THR A 406 -1.03 -17.94 7.13
C THR A 406 -1.09 -17.21 5.79
N LEU A 407 -0.82 -15.90 5.76
CA LEU A 407 -0.79 -15.10 4.55
C LEU A 407 0.37 -15.43 3.62
N ARG A 408 1.38 -16.17 4.09
CA ARG A 408 2.49 -16.63 3.25
C ARG A 408 2.04 -17.42 2.03
N ASN A 409 0.81 -17.91 2.02
CA ASN A 409 0.22 -18.64 0.91
C ASN A 409 -0.46 -17.75 -0.15
N GLU A 410 -0.48 -16.42 0.01
CA GLU A 410 -1.12 -15.52 -0.96
C GLU A 410 -0.53 -15.66 -2.37
N HIS A 411 0.80 -15.90 -2.49
CA HIS A 411 1.43 -16.17 -3.77
C HIS A 411 0.92 -17.47 -4.45
N LEU A 412 0.43 -18.45 -3.69
CA LEU A 412 -0.18 -19.66 -4.25
C LEU A 412 -1.52 -19.36 -4.91
N LYS A 413 -2.30 -18.44 -4.33
CA LYS A 413 -3.56 -17.98 -4.93
C LYS A 413 -3.32 -17.25 -6.25
N ILE A 414 -2.27 -16.42 -6.32
CA ILE A 414 -1.85 -15.77 -7.57
C ILE A 414 -1.49 -16.83 -8.63
N ARG A 415 -0.70 -17.82 -8.23
CA ARG A 415 -0.32 -18.95 -9.12
C ARG A 415 -1.56 -19.67 -9.63
N ASP A 416 -2.48 -20.03 -8.74
CA ASP A 416 -3.69 -20.78 -9.09
C ASP A 416 -4.61 -19.98 -10.03
N PHE A 417 -4.65 -18.65 -9.86
CA PHE A 417 -5.32 -17.75 -10.80
C PHE A 417 -4.64 -17.77 -12.17
N ILE A 418 -3.31 -17.55 -12.23
CA ILE A 418 -2.57 -17.54 -13.50
C ILE A 418 -2.69 -18.90 -14.21
N ALA A 419 -2.66 -20.02 -13.47
CA ALA A 419 -2.71 -21.36 -14.01
C ALA A 419 -3.96 -21.65 -14.86
N GLN A 420 -5.06 -20.94 -14.64
CA GLN A 420 -6.29 -21.07 -15.41
C GLN A 420 -6.13 -20.55 -16.85
N TRP A 421 -5.17 -19.65 -17.08
CA TRP A 421 -4.94 -18.95 -18.34
C TRP A 421 -3.70 -19.42 -19.09
N LEU A 422 -2.89 -20.30 -18.48
CA LEU A 422 -1.68 -20.80 -19.12
C LEU A 422 -2.00 -21.60 -20.37
N PRO A 423 -1.21 -21.46 -21.44
CA PRO A 423 -1.32 -22.28 -22.63
C PRO A 423 -1.14 -23.77 -22.27
N ARG A 424 -2.01 -24.60 -22.83
CA ARG A 424 -2.01 -26.06 -22.60
C ARG A 424 -0.96 -26.79 -23.43
#